data_6beced9755abc63c9617dfcfd1978aa2
#
_entry.id   6beced9755abc63c9617dfcfd1978aa2
#
_cell.length_a   1.000
_cell.length_b   1.000
_cell.length_c   1.000
_cell.angle_alpha   90.00
_cell.angle_beta   90.00
_cell.angle_gamma   90.00
#
_symmetry.space_group_name_H-M   'P 1'
#
loop_
_entity.id
_entity.type
_entity.pdbx_description
1 polymer ?
#
loop_
_entity_poly.entity_id
_entity_poly.type
_entity_poly.pdbx_seq_one_letter_code
_entity_poly.pdbx_strand_id
1 'polypeptide(L)'
;MDKIVAIEEARRKLGRLVLEVTSSRKPIIIARRKSERAVLLGYEEYERLKAHEAQAAESRFQEALDRIHSSVGKAGLKREVVAEAVRKVRAS
;
A
#
# COMPACT_ATOMS: atom_id res chain seq x y z
N MET A 1 2.11 8.62 18.06
CA MET A 1 2.91 9.56 17.23
C MET A 1 4.16 8.89 16.74
N ASP A 2 4.52 9.12 15.50
CA ASP A 2 5.72 8.53 14.93
C ASP A 2 6.96 9.31 15.36
N LYS A 3 8.03 8.59 15.64
CA LYS A 3 9.30 9.19 16.00
C LYS A 3 9.93 9.84 14.75
N ILE A 4 10.42 11.06 14.91
CA ILE A 4 11.11 11.79 13.85
C ILE A 4 12.57 11.95 14.24
N VAL A 5 13.47 11.55 13.32
CA VAL A 5 14.91 11.59 13.55
C VAL A 5 15.56 12.38 12.41
N ALA A 6 16.46 13.29 12.74
CA ALA A 6 17.24 14.01 11.74
C ALA A 6 18.19 13.05 11.02
N ILE A 7 18.46 13.32 9.74
CA ILE A 7 19.30 12.43 8.93
C ILE A 7 20.71 12.25 9.51
N GLU A 8 21.26 13.28 10.11
CA GLU A 8 22.59 13.21 10.74
C GLU A 8 22.61 12.19 11.89
N GLU A 9 21.58 12.22 12.72
CA GLU A 9 21.42 11.27 13.81
C GLU A 9 21.13 9.87 13.27
N ALA A 10 20.27 9.75 12.26
CA ALA A 10 19.95 8.48 11.64
C ALA A 10 21.19 7.80 11.07
N ARG A 11 22.06 8.59 10.44
CA ARG A 11 23.30 8.09 9.86
C ARG A 11 24.22 7.46 10.92
N ARG A 12 24.31 8.10 12.08
CA ARG A 12 25.14 7.62 13.20
C ARG A 12 24.53 6.42 13.91
N LYS A 13 23.22 6.34 13.98
CA LYS A 13 22.49 5.34 14.76
C LYS A 13 21.67 4.36 13.91
N LEU A 14 22.05 4.20 12.65
CA LEU A 14 21.25 3.41 11.72
C LEU A 14 21.01 1.97 12.19
N GLY A 15 22.05 1.31 12.69
CA GLY A 15 21.91 -0.05 13.22
C GLY A 15 20.93 -0.15 14.37
N ARG A 16 20.96 0.83 15.28
CA ARG A 16 20.05 0.89 16.41
C ARG A 16 18.61 1.19 15.94
N LEU A 17 18.45 2.06 14.95
CA LEU A 17 17.15 2.39 14.40
C LEU A 17 16.53 1.20 13.70
N VAL A 18 17.31 0.42 12.98
CA VAL A 18 16.83 -0.82 12.35
C VAL A 18 16.34 -1.79 13.41
N LEU A 19 17.09 -1.95 14.49
CA LEU A 19 16.66 -2.80 15.60
C LEU A 19 15.37 -2.30 16.24
N GLU A 20 15.25 -0.99 16.41
CA GLU A 20 14.07 -0.36 16.99
C GLU A 20 12.82 -0.58 16.14
N VAL A 21 12.89 -0.35 14.83
CA VAL A 21 11.71 -0.53 13.96
C VAL A 21 11.30 -2.00 13.82
N THR A 22 12.27 -2.92 13.89
CA THR A 22 11.96 -4.35 13.80
C THR A 22 11.35 -4.89 15.09
N SER A 23 11.76 -4.36 16.24
CA SER A 23 11.24 -4.82 17.54
C SER A 23 9.95 -4.11 17.94
N SER A 24 9.84 -2.80 17.74
CA SER A 24 8.67 -2.02 18.12
C SER A 24 7.53 -2.11 17.11
N ARG A 25 7.84 -2.46 15.87
CA ARG A 25 6.89 -2.48 14.74
C ARG A 25 6.27 -1.12 14.43
N LYS A 26 6.94 -0.06 14.86
CA LYS A 26 6.50 1.31 14.59
C LYS A 26 7.47 1.98 13.62
N PRO A 27 6.96 2.76 12.67
CA PRO A 27 7.83 3.44 11.72
C PRO A 27 8.60 4.58 12.38
N ILE A 28 9.76 4.90 11.82
CA ILE A 28 10.54 6.06 12.20
C ILE A 28 10.68 6.95 10.98
N ILE A 29 10.35 8.23 11.13
CA ILE A 29 10.48 9.21 10.07
C ILE A 29 11.88 9.81 10.11
N ILE A 30 12.57 9.76 8.98
CA ILE A 30 13.89 10.38 8.83
C ILE A 30 13.70 11.66 8.03
N ALA A 31 14.11 12.79 8.60
CA ALA A 31 13.94 14.08 7.96
C ALA A 31 15.28 14.74 7.72
N ARG A 32 15.48 15.27 6.50
CA ARG A 32 16.65 16.07 6.16
C ARG A 32 16.29 17.56 6.08
N ARG A 33 15.15 17.86 5.50
CA ARG A 33 14.57 19.20 5.38
C ARG A 33 13.07 19.09 5.54
N LYS A 34 12.35 20.20 5.58
CA LYS A 34 10.89 20.19 5.71
C LYS A 34 10.21 19.37 4.63
N SER A 35 10.78 19.33 3.42
CA SER A 35 10.20 18.61 2.28
C SER A 35 10.84 17.23 2.03
N GLU A 36 12.00 16.96 2.63
CA GLU A 36 12.71 15.70 2.39
C GLU A 36 12.54 14.79 3.60
N ARG A 37 11.55 13.93 3.52
CA ARG A 37 11.24 12.96 4.57
C ARG A 37 11.18 11.56 3.99
N ALA A 38 11.73 10.60 4.74
CA ALA A 38 11.66 9.19 4.41
C ALA A 38 11.15 8.45 5.63
N VAL A 39 10.67 7.23 5.42
CA VAL A 39 10.19 6.39 6.51
C VAL A 39 11.05 5.15 6.59
N LEU A 40 11.59 4.88 7.77
CA LEU A 40 12.25 3.63 8.06
C LEU A 40 11.23 2.68 8.67
N LEU A 41 11.06 1.54 8.04
CA LEU A 41 10.03 0.58 8.41
C LEU A 41 10.64 -0.81 8.48
N GLY A 42 10.21 -1.62 9.46
CA GLY A 42 10.61 -3.01 9.53
C GLY A 42 10.13 -3.78 8.31
N TYR A 43 10.91 -4.76 7.83
CA TYR A 43 10.56 -5.51 6.62
C TYR A 43 9.21 -6.20 6.73
N GLU A 44 8.91 -6.78 7.91
CA GLU A 44 7.62 -7.43 8.14
C GLU A 44 6.44 -6.44 8.06
N GLU A 45 6.63 -5.24 8.61
CA GLU A 45 5.61 -4.19 8.53
C GLU A 45 5.41 -3.72 7.09
N TYR A 46 6.49 -3.60 6.34
CA TYR A 46 6.42 -3.26 4.92
C TYR A 46 5.64 -4.32 4.13
N GLU A 47 5.92 -5.61 4.38
CA GLU A 47 5.19 -6.70 3.74
C GLU A 47 3.70 -6.67 4.09
N ARG A 48 3.39 -6.36 5.35
CA ARG A 48 2.01 -6.24 5.81
C ARG A 48 1.27 -5.10 5.11
N LEU A 49 1.92 -3.96 4.98
CA LEU A 49 1.34 -2.81 4.27
C LEU A 49 1.10 -3.13 2.79
N LYS A 50 2.04 -3.81 2.15
CA LYS A 50 1.87 -4.26 0.77
C LYS A 50 0.69 -5.21 0.63
N ALA A 51 0.54 -6.14 1.57
CA ALA A 51 -0.57 -7.07 1.57
C ALA A 51 -1.91 -6.35 1.74
N HIS A 52 -1.97 -5.37 2.64
CA HIS A 52 -3.17 -4.55 2.83
C HIS A 52 -3.52 -3.76 1.58
N GLU A 53 -2.54 -3.19 0.93
CA GLU A 53 -2.75 -2.46 -0.31
C GLU A 53 -3.29 -3.37 -1.41
N ALA A 54 -2.72 -4.56 -1.55
CA ALA A 54 -3.20 -5.56 -2.50
C ALA A 54 -4.64 -5.98 -2.20
N GLN A 55 -4.97 -6.22 -0.93
CA GLN A 55 -6.32 -6.55 -0.52
C GLN A 55 -7.31 -5.41 -0.78
N ALA A 56 -6.93 -4.19 -0.50
CA ALA A 56 -7.76 -3.02 -0.75
C ALA A 56 -8.04 -2.85 -2.24
N ALA A 57 -7.02 -3.06 -3.08
CA ALA A 57 -7.15 -3.01 -4.53
C ALA A 57 -8.07 -4.13 -5.03
N GLU A 58 -7.93 -5.33 -4.49
CA GLU A 58 -8.77 -6.47 -4.84
C GLU A 58 -10.21 -6.27 -4.39
N SER A 59 -10.44 -5.71 -3.21
CA SER A 59 -11.78 -5.38 -2.72
C SER A 59 -12.46 -4.37 -3.63
N ARG A 60 -11.74 -3.32 -4.03
CA ARG A 60 -12.26 -2.32 -4.97
C ARG A 60 -12.58 -2.93 -6.33
N PHE A 61 -11.74 -3.83 -6.78
CA PHE A 61 -11.94 -4.58 -8.02
C PHE A 61 -13.21 -5.44 -7.93
N GLN A 62 -13.39 -6.13 -6.82
CA GLN A 62 -14.55 -6.98 -6.59
C GLN A 62 -15.85 -6.16 -6.55
N GLU A 63 -15.84 -5.02 -5.87
CA GLU A 63 -16.96 -4.09 -5.86
C GLU A 63 -17.32 -3.58 -7.25
N ALA A 64 -16.29 -3.28 -8.06
CA ALA A 64 -16.50 -2.85 -9.44
C ALA A 64 -17.12 -3.96 -10.28
N LEU A 65 -16.66 -5.20 -10.11
CA LEU A 65 -17.24 -6.37 -10.76
C LEU A 65 -18.69 -6.57 -10.37
N ASP A 66 -19.01 -6.44 -9.09
CA ASP A 66 -20.36 -6.61 -8.59
C ASP A 66 -21.30 -5.56 -9.20
N ARG A 67 -20.85 -4.33 -9.32
CA ARG A 67 -21.59 -3.26 -9.99
C ARG A 67 -21.82 -3.56 -11.47
N ILE A 68 -20.79 -4.05 -12.15
CA ILE A 68 -20.89 -4.44 -13.56
C ILE A 68 -21.88 -5.60 -13.73
N HIS A 69 -21.80 -6.62 -12.89
CA HIS A 69 -22.72 -7.77 -12.91
C HIS A 69 -24.15 -7.33 -12.68
N SER A 70 -24.38 -6.42 -11.74
CA SER A 70 -25.70 -5.87 -11.48
C SER A 70 -26.23 -5.10 -12.69
N SER A 71 -25.39 -4.30 -13.35
CA SER A 71 -25.74 -3.60 -14.58
C SER A 71 -26.02 -4.55 -15.73
N VAL A 72 -25.21 -5.61 -15.87
CA VAL A 72 -25.40 -6.63 -16.91
C VAL A 72 -26.74 -7.32 -16.76
N GLY A 73 -27.12 -7.67 -15.52
CA GLY A 73 -28.41 -8.29 -15.25
C GLY A 73 -29.59 -7.41 -15.63
N LYS A 74 -29.47 -6.10 -15.50
CA LYS A 74 -30.50 -5.13 -15.83
C LYS A 74 -30.48 -4.67 -17.28
N ALA A 75 -29.29 -4.50 -17.84
CA ALA A 75 -29.10 -3.92 -19.17
C ALA A 75 -28.92 -4.94 -20.29
N GLY A 76 -28.76 -6.22 -19.96
CA GLY A 76 -28.52 -7.29 -20.94
C GLY A 76 -27.16 -7.23 -21.61
N LEU A 77 -26.16 -6.72 -20.93
CA LEU A 77 -24.78 -6.65 -21.46
C LEU A 77 -24.16 -8.04 -21.61
N LYS A 78 -23.35 -8.20 -22.65
CA LYS A 78 -22.72 -9.49 -22.95
C LYS A 78 -21.54 -9.78 -22.02
N ARG A 79 -21.31 -11.07 -21.76
CA ARG A 79 -20.17 -11.56 -20.94
C ARG A 79 -18.82 -11.06 -21.44
N GLU A 80 -18.68 -10.93 -22.72
CA GLU A 80 -17.44 -10.48 -23.38
C GLU A 80 -17.03 -9.08 -22.94
N VAL A 81 -17.99 -8.18 -22.75
CA VAL A 81 -17.74 -6.82 -22.29
C VAL A 81 -17.18 -6.83 -20.86
N VAL A 82 -17.74 -7.70 -19.99
CA VAL A 82 -17.29 -7.85 -18.62
C VAL A 82 -15.86 -8.41 -18.59
N ALA A 83 -15.56 -9.42 -19.40
CA ALA A 83 -14.24 -10.02 -19.49
C ALA A 83 -13.18 -9.01 -19.96
N GLU A 84 -13.54 -8.15 -20.90
CA GLU A 84 -12.69 -7.09 -21.40
C GLU A 84 -12.38 -6.03 -20.33
N ALA A 85 -13.38 -5.63 -19.57
CA ALA A 85 -13.23 -4.71 -18.46
C ALA A 85 -12.29 -5.28 -17.38
N VAL A 86 -12.43 -6.57 -17.05
CA VAL A 86 -11.56 -7.26 -16.11
C VAL A 86 -10.11 -7.29 -16.60
N ARG A 87 -9.88 -7.58 -17.86
CA ARG A 87 -8.54 -7.57 -18.45
C ARG A 87 -7.90 -6.20 -18.38
N LYS A 88 -8.64 -5.14 -18.68
CA LYS A 88 -8.16 -3.76 -18.61
C LYS A 88 -7.70 -3.39 -17.21
N VAL A 89 -8.46 -3.75 -16.20
CA VAL A 89 -8.14 -3.46 -14.80
C VAL A 89 -6.87 -4.21 -14.37
N ARG A 90 -6.71 -5.46 -14.78
CA ARG A 90 -5.52 -6.26 -14.47
C ARG A 90 -4.26 -5.80 -15.21
N ALA A 91 -4.42 -5.23 -16.40
CA ALA A 91 -3.29 -4.75 -17.20
C ALA A 91 -2.77 -3.40 -16.72
N SER A 92 -3.58 -2.62 -16.00
CA SER A 92 -3.17 -1.33 -15.44
C SER A 92 -2.61 -1.49 -14.03
#